data_aff470126cd3399ebe727f8bf728bdb0
#
_entry.id   aff470126cd3399ebe727f8bf728bdb0
#
_cell.length_a   1.000
_cell.length_b   1.000
_cell.length_c   1.000
_cell.angle_alpha   90.00
_cell.angle_beta   90.00
_cell.angle_gamma   90.00
#
_symmetry.space_group_name_H-M   'P 1'
#
loop_
_entity.id
_entity.type
_entity.pdbx_description
1 polymer ?
#
loop_
_entity_poly.entity_id
_entity_poly.type
_entity_poly.pdbx_seq_one_letter_code
_entity_poly.pdbx_strand_id
1 'polypeptide(L)'
;TVMTFSSQLLATDNVNASTATNTIELLDQHLKNELGNVVYVDFWASWCIPCRKSFPWMNSIKAQYQAQGLTIISINLDHSRALADEFLKELPANFPVIYDPKGLIARKYQLKGMPSSFIVNRQGQIVSAHVGFNQIKQEAYESEIKTLLNAQ
;
A
#
# COMPACT_ATOMS: atom_id res chain seq x y z
N THR A 1 19.11 -51.57 26.24
CA THR A 1 19.07 -50.12 26.42
C THR A 1 18.84 -49.48 25.07
N VAL A 2 17.62 -49.06 24.79
CA VAL A 2 17.27 -48.39 23.52
C VAL A 2 17.30 -46.89 23.79
N MET A 3 18.22 -46.18 23.13
CA MET A 3 18.27 -44.73 23.14
C MET A 3 17.30 -44.22 22.07
N THR A 4 16.23 -43.56 22.52
CA THR A 4 15.33 -42.80 21.64
C THR A 4 15.94 -41.44 21.39
N PHE A 5 16.36 -41.20 20.17
CA PHE A 5 16.71 -39.86 19.67
C PHE A 5 15.40 -39.08 19.46
N SER A 6 15.17 -38.11 20.29
CA SER A 6 14.06 -37.14 20.11
C SER A 6 14.45 -36.14 19.03
N SER A 7 13.75 -36.18 17.95
CA SER A 7 13.88 -35.23 16.83
C SER A 7 13.22 -33.92 17.19
N GLN A 8 14.01 -32.96 17.69
CA GLN A 8 13.60 -31.55 17.75
C GLN A 8 14.17 -30.83 16.53
N LEU A 9 13.43 -30.81 15.46
CA LEU A 9 13.73 -29.96 14.33
C LEU A 9 12.48 -29.21 13.89
N LEU A 10 12.65 -27.90 13.67
CA LEU A 10 11.87 -27.04 12.81
C LEU A 10 10.61 -26.37 13.41
N ALA A 11 10.86 -25.39 14.25
CA ALA A 11 9.83 -24.39 14.59
C ALA A 11 10.15 -22.96 14.09
N THR A 12 11.28 -22.75 13.38
CA THR A 12 11.73 -21.39 13.02
C THR A 12 11.28 -20.91 11.64
N ASP A 13 10.96 -21.80 10.71
CA ASP A 13 10.59 -21.40 9.34
C ASP A 13 9.12 -21.04 9.19
N ASN A 14 8.27 -21.48 10.10
CA ASN A 14 6.82 -21.30 10.00
C ASN A 14 6.35 -19.89 10.40
N VAL A 15 7.10 -19.21 11.28
CA VAL A 15 6.73 -17.87 11.76
C VAL A 15 6.94 -16.82 10.67
N ASN A 16 8.02 -16.93 9.88
CA ASN A 16 8.31 -15.97 8.82
C ASN A 16 7.36 -16.12 7.62
N ALA A 17 7.03 -17.34 7.24
CA ALA A 17 6.07 -17.60 6.17
C ALA A 17 4.65 -17.14 6.55
N SER A 18 4.24 -17.37 7.81
CA SER A 18 2.94 -16.95 8.32
C SER A 18 2.78 -15.42 8.36
N THR A 19 3.84 -14.68 8.75
CA THR A 19 3.80 -13.21 8.79
C THR A 19 3.78 -12.62 7.39
N ALA A 20 4.51 -13.22 6.45
CA ALA A 20 4.56 -12.80 5.05
C ALA A 20 3.19 -12.95 4.38
N THR A 21 2.59 -14.12 4.52
CA THR A 21 1.26 -14.41 3.99
C THR A 21 0.23 -13.47 4.59
N ASN A 22 0.32 -13.18 5.88
CA ASN A 22 -0.60 -12.29 6.57
C ASN A 22 -0.59 -10.85 6.01
N THR A 23 0.59 -10.29 5.68
CA THR A 23 0.68 -8.91 5.16
C THR A 23 0.09 -8.80 3.75
N ILE A 24 0.36 -9.78 2.88
CA ILE A 24 -0.22 -9.82 1.53
C ILE A 24 -1.73 -10.05 1.60
N GLU A 25 -2.17 -10.97 2.44
CA GLU A 25 -3.59 -11.25 2.66
C GLU A 25 -4.34 -10.04 3.20
N LEU A 26 -3.70 -9.25 4.07
CA LEU A 26 -4.28 -8.02 4.60
C LEU A 26 -4.59 -7.02 3.48
N LEU A 27 -3.66 -6.81 2.54
CA LEU A 27 -3.91 -5.95 1.38
C LEU A 27 -5.02 -6.52 0.50
N ASP A 28 -4.97 -7.82 0.20
CA ASP A 28 -5.99 -8.48 -0.62
C ASP A 28 -7.40 -8.34 0.01
N GLN A 29 -7.49 -8.45 1.33
CA GLN A 29 -8.74 -8.27 2.05
C GLN A 29 -9.24 -6.82 2.02
N HIS A 30 -8.34 -5.84 2.19
CA HIS A 30 -8.69 -4.43 2.03
C HIS A 30 -9.24 -4.16 0.63
N LEU A 31 -8.59 -4.67 -0.41
CA LEU A 31 -9.04 -4.49 -1.79
C LEU A 31 -10.40 -5.15 -2.05
N LYS A 32 -10.64 -6.33 -1.49
CA LYS A 32 -11.95 -7.00 -1.59
C LYS A 32 -13.07 -6.20 -0.92
N ASN A 33 -12.78 -5.61 0.24
CA ASN A 33 -13.75 -4.79 0.96
C ASN A 33 -14.09 -3.50 0.22
N GLU A 34 -13.23 -3.07 -0.69
CA GLU A 34 -13.41 -1.86 -1.48
C GLU A 34 -14.00 -2.10 -2.87
N LEU A 35 -14.46 -3.31 -3.17
CA LEU A 35 -15.18 -3.58 -4.44
C LEU A 35 -16.37 -2.63 -4.59
N GLY A 36 -16.50 -2.05 -5.77
CA GLY A 36 -17.48 -1.00 -6.06
C GLY A 36 -16.90 0.42 -5.92
N ASN A 37 -15.75 0.58 -5.26
CA ASN A 37 -15.02 1.83 -5.17
C ASN A 37 -13.81 1.84 -6.11
N VAL A 38 -13.35 3.04 -6.48
CA VAL A 38 -12.05 3.24 -7.12
C VAL A 38 -11.01 3.34 -6.00
N VAL A 39 -9.93 2.58 -6.10
CA VAL A 39 -8.90 2.53 -5.06
C VAL A 39 -7.58 3.05 -5.61
N TYR A 40 -7.00 4.04 -4.93
CA TYR A 40 -5.63 4.50 -5.15
C TYR A 40 -4.74 3.83 -4.13
N VAL A 41 -3.83 2.97 -4.59
CA VAL A 41 -2.88 2.22 -3.73
C VAL A 41 -1.52 2.87 -3.86
N ASP A 42 -0.98 3.38 -2.75
CA ASP A 42 0.29 4.12 -2.73
C ASP A 42 1.34 3.43 -1.85
N PHE A 43 2.54 3.29 -2.39
CA PHE A 43 3.72 2.79 -1.66
C PHE A 43 4.62 3.96 -1.29
N TRP A 44 4.94 4.09 -0.02
CA TRP A 44 5.72 5.22 0.50
C TRP A 44 6.71 4.80 1.58
N ALA A 45 7.64 5.68 1.88
CA ALA A 45 8.58 5.52 2.99
C ALA A 45 9.00 6.90 3.52
N SER A 46 9.47 6.94 4.76
CA SER A 46 9.91 8.19 5.40
C SER A 46 11.08 8.86 4.69
N TRP A 47 11.97 8.07 4.08
CA TRP A 47 13.15 8.54 3.33
C TRP A 47 12.83 9.01 1.91
N CYS A 48 11.61 8.86 1.45
CA CYS A 48 11.18 9.22 0.10
C CYS A 48 10.70 10.67 0.05
N ILE A 49 11.49 11.57 -0.53
CA ILE A 49 11.15 13.00 -0.62
C ILE A 49 9.88 13.26 -1.42
N PRO A 50 9.67 12.68 -2.63
CA PRO A 50 8.42 12.87 -3.37
C PRO A 50 7.18 12.38 -2.61
N CYS A 51 7.32 11.38 -1.73
CA CYS A 51 6.24 10.89 -0.90
C CYS A 51 5.73 11.96 0.07
N ARG A 52 6.61 12.83 0.57
CA ARG A 52 6.21 13.96 1.41
C ARG A 52 5.31 14.94 0.68
N LYS A 53 5.48 15.08 -0.62
CA LYS A 53 4.63 15.93 -1.47
C LYS A 53 3.32 15.26 -1.83
N SER A 54 3.32 13.95 -2.02
CA SER A 54 2.11 13.20 -2.39
C SER A 54 1.11 13.07 -1.23
N PHE A 55 1.57 13.05 0.01
CA PHE A 55 0.71 12.84 1.18
C PHE A 55 -0.39 13.91 1.34
N PRO A 56 -0.08 15.22 1.34
CA PRO A 56 -1.14 16.24 1.41
C PRO A 56 -2.13 16.16 0.25
N TRP A 57 -1.63 15.85 -0.95
CA TRP A 57 -2.48 15.67 -2.11
C TRP A 57 -3.40 14.45 -1.95
N MET A 58 -2.90 13.32 -1.47
CA MET A 58 -3.72 12.12 -1.22
C MET A 58 -4.83 12.41 -0.20
N ASN A 59 -4.51 13.08 0.89
CA ASN A 59 -5.53 13.49 1.87
C ASN A 59 -6.58 14.41 1.24
N SER A 60 -6.15 15.32 0.37
CA SER A 60 -7.02 16.26 -0.33
C SER A 60 -7.97 15.55 -1.30
N ILE A 61 -7.47 14.68 -2.16
CA ILE A 61 -8.32 13.96 -3.12
C ILE A 61 -9.25 12.97 -2.43
N LYS A 62 -8.81 12.36 -1.33
CA LYS A 62 -9.69 11.53 -0.52
C LYS A 62 -10.88 12.33 0.00
N ALA A 63 -10.63 13.49 0.60
CA ALA A 63 -11.70 14.34 1.11
C ALA A 63 -12.64 14.80 -0.02
N GLN A 64 -12.09 15.13 -1.19
CA GLN A 64 -12.84 15.67 -2.31
C GLN A 64 -13.69 14.60 -3.01
N TYR A 65 -13.19 13.38 -3.16
CA TYR A 65 -13.83 12.36 -4.00
C TYR A 65 -14.39 11.16 -3.24
N GLN A 66 -14.25 11.09 -1.91
CA GLN A 66 -14.74 9.94 -1.15
C GLN A 66 -16.26 9.72 -1.31
N ALA A 67 -17.04 10.78 -1.40
CA ALA A 67 -18.49 10.67 -1.62
C ALA A 67 -18.84 10.09 -2.99
N GLN A 68 -17.93 10.19 -3.96
CA GLN A 68 -18.06 9.61 -5.30
C GLN A 68 -17.52 8.18 -5.37
N GLY A 69 -16.93 7.68 -4.30
CA GLY A 69 -16.42 6.31 -4.22
C GLY A 69 -14.91 6.17 -4.38
N LEU A 70 -14.12 7.21 -4.08
CA LEU A 70 -12.66 7.07 -3.99
C LEU A 70 -12.25 6.60 -2.60
N THR A 71 -11.42 5.56 -2.55
CA THR A 71 -10.71 5.16 -1.35
C THR A 71 -9.21 5.13 -1.61
N ILE A 72 -8.43 5.28 -0.55
CA ILE A 72 -6.97 5.22 -0.60
C ILE A 72 -6.49 4.16 0.38
N ILE A 73 -5.56 3.33 -0.07
CA ILE A 73 -4.82 2.39 0.77
C ILE A 73 -3.34 2.69 0.58
N SER A 74 -2.59 2.82 1.68
CA SER A 74 -1.16 3.05 1.58
C SER A 74 -0.35 1.90 2.20
N ILE A 75 0.83 1.67 1.64
CA ILE A 75 1.76 0.64 2.09
C ILE A 75 3.09 1.31 2.41
N ASN A 76 3.51 1.20 3.66
CA ASN A 76 4.77 1.76 4.14
C ASN A 76 5.89 0.73 4.02
N LEU A 77 7.03 1.14 3.45
CA LEU A 77 8.19 0.29 3.21
C LEU A 77 9.37 0.55 4.16
N ASP A 78 9.20 1.38 5.18
CA ASP A 78 10.25 1.58 6.18
C ASP A 78 10.57 0.26 6.90
N HIS A 79 11.84 -0.01 7.13
CA HIS A 79 12.28 -1.16 7.92
C HIS A 79 11.90 -1.01 9.40
N SER A 80 11.84 0.24 9.89
CA SER A 80 11.50 0.58 11.26
C SER A 80 10.16 1.27 11.34
N ARG A 81 9.27 0.75 12.16
CA ARG A 81 7.97 1.37 12.44
C ARG A 81 8.12 2.78 13.02
N ALA A 82 9.16 3.01 13.82
CA ALA A 82 9.42 4.31 14.42
C ALA A 82 9.64 5.41 13.37
N LEU A 83 10.30 5.11 12.26
CA LEU A 83 10.51 6.05 11.16
C LEU A 83 9.19 6.43 10.48
N ALA A 84 8.33 5.44 10.25
CA ALA A 84 6.99 5.69 9.71
C ALA A 84 6.13 6.51 10.66
N ASP A 85 6.17 6.21 11.95
CA ASP A 85 5.41 6.93 12.97
C ASP A 85 5.85 8.40 13.07
N GLU A 86 7.16 8.66 12.95
CA GLU A 86 7.70 10.02 12.94
C GLU A 86 7.22 10.82 11.72
N PHE A 87 7.26 10.21 10.54
CA PHE A 87 6.70 10.80 9.33
C PHE A 87 5.22 11.14 9.50
N LEU A 88 4.44 10.22 10.05
CA LEU A 88 2.99 10.38 10.22
C LEU A 88 2.61 11.43 11.27
N LYS A 89 3.51 11.77 12.18
CA LYS A 89 3.32 12.93 13.10
C LYS A 89 3.37 14.25 12.35
N GLU A 90 4.28 14.38 11.38
CA GLU A 90 4.41 15.58 10.56
C GLU A 90 3.34 15.64 9.46
N LEU A 91 3.09 14.52 8.81
CA LEU A 91 2.19 14.37 7.67
C LEU A 91 1.19 13.24 7.95
N PRO A 92 0.08 13.52 8.64
CA PRO A 92 -0.91 12.50 8.96
C PRO A 92 -1.53 11.88 7.72
N ALA A 93 -1.82 10.57 7.80
CA ALA A 93 -2.57 9.85 6.78
C ALA A 93 -4.04 9.73 7.21
N ASN A 94 -4.96 10.25 6.39
CA ASN A 94 -6.41 10.10 6.61
C ASN A 94 -6.95 8.85 5.91
N PHE A 95 -6.11 7.86 5.70
CA PHE A 95 -6.38 6.59 5.02
C PHE A 95 -5.60 5.46 5.70
N PRO A 96 -5.97 4.19 5.46
CA PRO A 96 -5.27 3.05 6.03
C PRO A 96 -3.81 2.98 5.63
N VAL A 97 -2.96 2.57 6.57
CA VAL A 97 -1.54 2.28 6.36
C VAL A 97 -1.28 0.82 6.67
N ILE A 98 -0.79 0.08 5.68
CA ILE A 98 -0.30 -1.28 5.84
C ILE A 98 1.22 -1.22 5.92
N TYR A 99 1.82 -1.88 6.89
CA TYR A 99 3.27 -1.90 7.08
C TYR A 99 3.88 -3.13 6.43
N ASP A 100 4.84 -2.90 5.53
CA ASP A 100 5.54 -3.94 4.77
C ASP A 100 7.07 -3.82 4.97
N PRO A 101 7.56 -4.00 6.21
CA PRO A 101 8.97 -3.75 6.54
C PRO A 101 9.94 -4.70 5.81
N LYS A 102 9.47 -5.84 5.36
CA LYS A 102 10.27 -6.83 4.60
C LYS A 102 10.11 -6.68 3.08
N GLY A 103 9.29 -5.76 2.61
CA GLY A 103 9.06 -5.52 1.20
C GLY A 103 8.39 -6.67 0.45
N LEU A 104 7.56 -7.46 1.13
CA LEU A 104 6.89 -8.63 0.54
C LEU A 104 5.82 -8.23 -0.46
N ILE A 105 5.01 -7.24 -0.10
CA ILE A 105 4.01 -6.65 -1.00
C ILE A 105 4.72 -5.94 -2.16
N ALA A 106 5.76 -5.15 -1.86
CA ALA A 106 6.54 -4.45 -2.86
C ALA A 106 7.11 -5.40 -3.93
N ARG A 107 7.63 -6.55 -3.53
CA ARG A 107 8.12 -7.57 -4.46
C ARG A 107 7.00 -8.21 -5.27
N LYS A 108 5.87 -8.53 -4.63
CA LYS A 108 4.70 -9.09 -5.33
C LYS A 108 4.22 -8.18 -6.44
N TYR A 109 4.18 -6.87 -6.18
CA TYR A 109 3.75 -5.86 -7.16
C TYR A 109 4.88 -5.36 -8.06
N GLN A 110 6.09 -5.89 -7.92
CA GLN A 110 7.25 -5.60 -8.77
C GLN A 110 7.57 -4.10 -8.86
N LEU A 111 7.65 -3.43 -7.71
CA LEU A 111 7.94 -2.00 -7.65
C LEU A 111 9.28 -1.67 -8.31
N LYS A 112 9.31 -0.60 -9.10
CA LYS A 112 10.50 -0.14 -9.83
C LYS A 112 11.07 1.18 -9.31
N GLY A 113 10.37 1.86 -8.42
CA GLY A 113 10.78 3.14 -7.85
C GLY A 113 9.82 3.64 -6.80
N MET A 114 10.14 4.80 -6.22
CA MET A 114 9.36 5.39 -5.14
C MET A 114 9.03 6.87 -5.40
N PRO A 115 7.82 7.31 -5.04
CA PRO A 115 6.69 6.47 -4.70
C PRO A 115 6.23 5.64 -5.89
N SER A 116 5.55 4.53 -5.62
CA SER A 116 4.82 3.80 -6.64
C SER A 116 3.35 3.79 -6.28
N SER A 117 2.49 3.81 -7.28
CA SER A 117 1.05 3.75 -7.06
C SER A 117 0.35 2.90 -8.11
N PHE A 118 -0.80 2.36 -7.71
CA PHE A 118 -1.68 1.61 -8.58
C PHE A 118 -3.09 2.15 -8.45
N ILE A 119 -3.81 2.19 -9.56
CA ILE A 119 -5.24 2.55 -9.55
C ILE A 119 -6.04 1.28 -9.84
N VAL A 120 -6.98 0.99 -8.98
CA VAL A 120 -7.88 -0.16 -9.06
C VAL A 120 -9.28 0.34 -9.36
N ASN A 121 -9.92 -0.23 -10.38
CA ASN A 121 -11.27 0.17 -10.77
C ASN A 121 -12.33 -0.42 -9.83
N ARG A 122 -13.59 -0.09 -10.06
CA ARG A 122 -14.72 -0.54 -9.22
C ARG A 122 -14.92 -2.05 -9.26
N GLN A 123 -14.40 -2.74 -10.28
CA GLN A 123 -14.43 -4.20 -10.44
C GLN A 123 -13.24 -4.90 -9.77
N GLY A 124 -12.35 -4.14 -9.12
CA GLY A 124 -11.19 -4.71 -8.44
C GLY A 124 -10.01 -5.02 -9.35
N GLN A 125 -9.97 -4.46 -10.55
CA GLN A 125 -8.89 -4.66 -11.52
C GLN A 125 -7.89 -3.51 -11.44
N ILE A 126 -6.59 -3.81 -11.45
CA ILE A 126 -5.53 -2.81 -11.58
C ILE A 126 -5.53 -2.31 -13.02
N VAL A 127 -5.83 -1.03 -13.22
CA VAL A 127 -5.92 -0.41 -14.54
C VAL A 127 -4.77 0.55 -14.84
N SER A 128 -4.02 0.98 -13.83
CA SER A 128 -2.87 1.87 -13.98
C SER A 128 -1.79 1.55 -12.96
N ALA A 129 -0.54 1.76 -13.36
CA ALA A 129 0.64 1.66 -12.50
C ALA A 129 1.54 2.87 -12.76
N HIS A 130 1.99 3.51 -11.70
CA HIS A 130 2.75 4.76 -11.79
C HIS A 130 4.00 4.71 -10.90
N VAL A 131 5.06 5.40 -11.33
CA VAL A 131 6.29 5.59 -10.57
C VAL A 131 6.58 7.09 -10.49
N GLY A 132 6.86 7.57 -9.28
CA GLY A 132 7.22 8.95 -9.01
C GLY A 132 6.01 9.86 -8.77
N PHE A 133 6.32 11.08 -8.35
CA PHE A 133 5.34 12.11 -8.07
C PHE A 133 5.95 13.49 -8.29
N ASN A 134 5.25 14.32 -9.01
CA ASN A 134 5.49 15.74 -9.20
C ASN A 134 4.18 16.39 -9.63
N GLN A 135 4.16 17.70 -9.84
CA GLN A 135 2.93 18.41 -10.18
C GLN A 135 2.26 17.89 -11.47
N ILE A 136 3.05 17.62 -12.52
CA ILE A 136 2.53 17.09 -13.78
C ILE A 136 1.90 15.72 -13.60
N LYS A 137 2.58 14.85 -12.86
CA LYS A 137 2.09 13.51 -12.54
C LYS A 137 0.86 13.56 -11.63
N GLN A 138 0.86 14.46 -10.66
CA GLN A 138 -0.31 14.68 -9.79
C GLN A 138 -1.58 14.96 -10.61
N GLU A 139 -1.48 15.89 -11.55
CA GLU A 139 -2.62 16.24 -12.43
C GLU A 139 -3.06 15.07 -13.29
N ALA A 140 -2.10 14.31 -13.84
CA ALA A 140 -2.38 13.12 -14.63
C ALA A 140 -3.06 12.02 -13.80
N TYR A 141 -2.58 11.74 -12.59
CA TYR A 141 -3.14 10.74 -11.71
C TYR A 141 -4.56 11.12 -11.26
N GLU A 142 -4.78 12.37 -10.91
CA GLU A 142 -6.11 12.85 -10.53
C GLU A 142 -7.10 12.77 -11.70
N SER A 143 -6.65 13.08 -12.91
CA SER A 143 -7.48 12.96 -14.13
C SER A 143 -7.91 11.51 -14.38
N GLU A 144 -7.01 10.55 -14.22
CA GLU A 144 -7.35 9.12 -14.33
C GLU A 144 -8.39 8.70 -13.28
N ILE A 145 -8.18 9.13 -12.03
CA ILE A 145 -9.12 8.85 -10.92
C ILE A 145 -10.51 9.40 -11.25
N LYS A 146 -10.59 10.64 -11.69
CA LYS A 146 -11.86 11.27 -12.06
C LYS A 146 -12.57 10.54 -13.19
N THR A 147 -11.83 10.10 -14.20
CA THR A 147 -12.37 9.32 -15.32
C THR A 147 -12.97 8.00 -14.81
N LEU A 148 -12.28 7.30 -13.93
CA LEU A 148 -12.77 6.04 -13.36
C LEU A 148 -13.97 6.24 -12.43
N LEU A 149 -13.99 7.32 -11.66
CA LEU A 149 -15.13 7.65 -10.79
C LEU A 149 -16.40 7.94 -11.58
N ASN A 150 -16.26 8.55 -12.76
CA ASN A 150 -17.38 8.87 -13.65
C ASN A 150 -17.81 7.69 -14.53
N ALA A 151 -16.99 6.66 -14.64
CA ALA A 151 -17.34 5.42 -15.34
C ALA A 151 -18.25 4.56 -14.46
N GLN A 152 -19.35 4.04 -15.04
CA GLN A 152 -20.28 3.13 -14.37
C GLN A 152 -19.99 1.67 -14.69
#